data_a67b943faf4d7287f5fbe7ed186128af
#
_entry.id   a67b943faf4d7287f5fbe7ed186128af
#
_cell.length_a   1.000
_cell.length_b   1.000
_cell.length_c   1.000
_cell.angle_alpha   90.00
_cell.angle_beta   90.00
_cell.angle_gamma   90.00
#
_symmetry.space_group_name_H-M   'P 1'
#
loop_
_entity.id
_entity.type
_entity.pdbx_description
1 polymer ?
#
loop_
_entity_poly.entity_id
_entity_poly.type
_entity_poly.pdbx_seq_one_letter_code
_entity_poly.pdbx_strand_id
1 'polypeptide(L)'
;MSVMRSLRWFALAAVALVLAGPVSAQQMRERITAEQLTGLLKDKGMDGTVNERGNVVVQANGSKIVFFISGQTLQAYFGLRGTKATVNSINEWNKTKRFGRAYIDAEGDPCVELDYDLEGGVSDDSLKVWFDTVTAIVRSFRTHVSP
;
A
#
# COMPACT_ATOMS: atom_id res chain seq x y z
N MET A 1 60.75 58.68 -15.05
CA MET A 1 59.87 58.57 -13.85
C MET A 1 58.61 57.83 -14.26
N SER A 2 58.53 56.52 -14.00
CA SER A 2 57.42 55.68 -14.41
C SER A 2 56.62 55.24 -13.13
N VAL A 3 55.37 55.64 -13.13
CA VAL A 3 54.45 55.29 -12.03
C VAL A 3 53.72 54.01 -12.41
N MET A 4 54.10 52.91 -11.79
CA MET A 4 53.40 51.62 -11.90
C MET A 4 52.14 51.70 -11.09
N ARG A 5 50.95 51.60 -11.75
CA ARG A 5 49.65 51.47 -11.14
C ARG A 5 49.36 49.95 -10.93
N SER A 6 49.39 49.51 -9.69
CA SER A 6 48.99 48.14 -9.28
C SER A 6 47.48 47.99 -9.33
N LEU A 7 46.99 47.15 -10.23
CA LEU A 7 45.57 46.76 -10.36
C LEU A 7 45.29 45.66 -9.39
N ARG A 8 44.51 45.91 -8.31
CA ARG A 8 44.07 44.95 -7.33
C ARG A 8 42.82 44.28 -7.85
N TRP A 9 42.91 43.00 -8.15
CA TRP A 9 41.78 42.14 -8.48
C TRP A 9 41.05 41.74 -7.19
N PHE A 10 39.82 42.23 -7.00
CA PHE A 10 38.92 41.72 -5.97
C PHE A 10 38.18 40.53 -6.57
N ALA A 11 38.53 39.32 -6.10
CA ALA A 11 37.74 38.11 -6.37
C ALA A 11 36.50 38.14 -5.49
N LEU A 12 35.33 38.34 -6.08
CA LEU A 12 34.04 38.14 -5.42
C LEU A 12 33.76 36.61 -5.34
N ALA A 13 33.93 36.03 -4.15
CA ALA A 13 33.47 34.69 -3.87
C ALA A 13 31.95 34.76 -3.65
N ALA A 14 31.17 34.30 -4.63
CA ALA A 14 29.73 34.10 -4.49
C ALA A 14 29.50 32.84 -3.64
N VAL A 15 29.12 33.01 -2.37
CA VAL A 15 28.65 31.91 -1.52
C VAL A 15 27.22 31.55 -1.96
N ALA A 16 27.08 30.46 -2.69
CA ALA A 16 25.80 29.89 -3.01
C ALA A 16 25.18 29.26 -1.71
N LEU A 17 24.26 29.98 -1.08
CA LEU A 17 23.47 29.48 0.05
C LEU A 17 22.47 28.49 -0.53
N VAL A 18 22.76 27.19 -0.44
CA VAL A 18 21.80 26.10 -0.75
C VAL A 18 20.72 26.11 0.33
N LEU A 19 19.57 26.69 0.01
CA LEU A 19 18.37 26.58 0.84
C LEU A 19 17.88 25.12 0.82
N ALA A 20 18.36 24.32 1.76
CA ALA A 20 17.73 23.03 2.04
C ALA A 20 16.32 23.32 2.57
N GLY A 21 15.31 23.14 1.73
CA GLY A 21 13.91 23.19 2.16
C GLY A 21 13.67 22.18 3.28
N PRO A 22 12.64 22.37 4.12
CA PRO A 22 12.34 21.42 5.19
C PRO A 22 12.07 20.05 4.56
N VAL A 23 12.91 19.07 4.88
CA VAL A 23 12.63 17.68 4.61
C VAL A 23 11.43 17.34 5.49
N SER A 24 10.25 17.23 4.88
CA SER A 24 9.05 16.79 5.60
C SER A 24 9.34 15.38 6.11
N ALA A 25 9.46 15.23 7.44
CA ALA A 25 9.63 13.93 8.05
C ALA A 25 8.39 13.09 7.69
N GLN A 26 8.58 12.01 6.94
CA GLN A 26 7.52 11.10 6.54
C GLN A 26 6.92 10.48 7.80
N GLN A 27 5.61 10.61 7.98
CA GLN A 27 4.93 10.07 9.15
C GLN A 27 5.02 8.54 9.12
N MET A 28 5.65 7.96 10.16
CA MET A 28 5.74 6.52 10.34
C MET A 28 4.61 6.06 11.26
N ARG A 29 3.98 4.93 10.91
CA ARG A 29 2.86 4.34 11.67
C ARG A 29 3.19 2.94 12.11
N GLU A 30 3.06 2.66 13.39
CA GLU A 30 3.08 1.30 13.95
C GLU A 30 1.66 0.77 14.22
N ARG A 31 0.66 1.62 14.07
CA ARG A 31 -0.77 1.31 14.21
C ARG A 31 -1.57 2.21 13.29
N ILE A 32 -2.74 1.74 12.93
CA ILE A 32 -3.68 2.51 12.11
C ILE A 32 -5.10 2.29 12.62
N THR A 33 -5.92 3.34 12.64
CA THR A 33 -7.35 3.22 12.92
C THR A 33 -8.13 3.00 11.62
N ALA A 34 -9.39 2.57 11.74
CA ALA A 34 -10.27 2.40 10.58
C ALA A 34 -10.47 3.72 9.80
N GLU A 35 -10.58 4.85 10.51
CA GLU A 35 -10.75 6.18 9.92
C GLU A 35 -9.48 6.60 9.16
N GLN A 36 -8.30 6.36 9.75
CA GLN A 36 -7.01 6.66 9.09
C GLN A 36 -6.84 5.79 7.84
N LEU A 37 -7.15 4.50 7.93
CA LEU A 37 -7.09 3.58 6.79
C LEU A 37 -8.05 4.02 5.68
N THR A 38 -9.29 4.39 6.03
CA THR A 38 -10.29 4.91 5.08
C THR A 38 -9.79 6.18 4.39
N GLY A 39 -9.14 7.10 5.13
CA GLY A 39 -8.52 8.30 4.57
C GLY A 39 -7.45 7.98 3.52
N LEU A 40 -6.52 7.07 3.83
CA LEU A 40 -5.46 6.65 2.90
C LEU A 40 -6.00 5.92 1.67
N LEU A 41 -7.05 5.11 1.83
CA LEU A 41 -7.74 4.44 0.71
C LEU A 41 -8.41 5.47 -0.20
N LYS A 42 -9.05 6.49 0.37
CA LYS A 42 -9.67 7.59 -0.39
C LYS A 42 -8.65 8.37 -1.22
N ASP A 43 -7.45 8.62 -0.70
CA ASP A 43 -6.34 9.22 -1.46
C ASP A 43 -5.96 8.40 -2.70
N LYS A 44 -6.24 7.10 -2.69
CA LYS A 44 -6.04 6.17 -3.82
C LYS A 44 -7.29 6.02 -4.70
N GLY A 45 -8.33 6.82 -4.47
CA GLY A 45 -9.60 6.73 -5.19
C GLY A 45 -10.44 5.50 -4.83
N MET A 46 -10.20 4.92 -3.64
CA MET A 46 -10.95 3.79 -3.12
C MET A 46 -11.84 4.24 -1.96
N ASP A 47 -13.15 4.29 -2.18
CA ASP A 47 -14.11 4.64 -1.14
C ASP A 47 -14.32 3.46 -0.19
N GLY A 48 -13.81 3.62 1.04
CA GLY A 48 -13.96 2.65 2.12
C GLY A 48 -15.08 3.04 3.09
N THR A 49 -15.77 2.05 3.62
CA THR A 49 -16.75 2.19 4.69
C THR A 49 -16.37 1.31 5.87
N VAL A 50 -16.55 1.81 7.09
CA VAL A 50 -16.34 1.03 8.31
C VAL A 50 -17.61 0.25 8.63
N ASN A 51 -17.51 -1.06 8.78
CA ASN A 51 -18.64 -1.90 9.17
C ASN A 51 -18.80 -1.96 10.70
N GLU A 52 -19.88 -2.60 11.18
CA GLU A 52 -20.22 -2.73 12.61
C GLU A 52 -19.11 -3.45 13.44
N ARG A 53 -18.24 -4.22 12.80
CA ARG A 53 -17.11 -4.91 13.44
C ARG A 53 -15.82 -4.10 13.44
N GLY A 54 -15.85 -2.84 12.96
CA GLY A 54 -14.67 -1.99 12.86
C GLY A 54 -13.74 -2.29 11.68
N ASN A 55 -14.14 -3.18 10.75
CA ASN A 55 -13.35 -3.48 9.56
C ASN A 55 -13.67 -2.47 8.45
N VAL A 56 -12.67 -2.16 7.62
CA VAL A 56 -12.88 -1.29 6.45
C VAL A 56 -13.24 -2.15 5.23
N VAL A 57 -14.34 -1.79 4.58
CA VAL A 57 -14.86 -2.48 3.39
C VAL A 57 -14.75 -1.56 2.19
N VAL A 58 -14.15 -2.03 1.11
CA VAL A 58 -13.94 -1.30 -0.14
C VAL A 58 -14.57 -2.05 -1.31
N GLN A 59 -15.19 -1.30 -2.23
CA GLN A 59 -15.58 -1.83 -3.53
C GLN A 59 -14.56 -1.36 -4.58
N ALA A 60 -13.76 -2.29 -5.09
CA ALA A 60 -12.73 -1.99 -6.08
C ALA A 60 -12.89 -2.92 -7.30
N ASN A 61 -13.08 -2.33 -8.49
CA ASN A 61 -13.21 -3.07 -9.76
C ASN A 61 -14.25 -4.22 -9.71
N GLY A 62 -15.39 -3.99 -9.05
CA GLY A 62 -16.44 -4.99 -8.86
C GLY A 62 -16.10 -6.10 -7.87
N SER A 63 -15.07 -5.92 -7.06
CA SER A 63 -14.66 -6.82 -5.98
C SER A 63 -14.84 -6.15 -4.63
N LYS A 64 -15.46 -6.86 -3.67
CA LYS A 64 -15.58 -6.43 -2.28
C LYS A 64 -14.34 -6.90 -1.52
N ILE A 65 -13.50 -5.96 -1.10
CA ILE A 65 -12.30 -6.23 -0.30
C ILE A 65 -12.57 -5.81 1.14
N VAL A 66 -12.21 -6.65 2.09
CA VAL A 66 -12.33 -6.35 3.53
C VAL A 66 -10.94 -6.20 4.12
N PHE A 67 -10.68 -5.10 4.80
CA PHE A 67 -9.46 -4.88 5.55
C PHE A 67 -9.74 -5.09 7.04
N PHE A 68 -9.07 -6.05 7.62
CA PHE A 68 -9.04 -6.31 9.06
C PHE A 68 -7.88 -5.57 9.68
N ILE A 69 -8.12 -4.96 10.85
CA ILE A 69 -7.11 -4.23 11.63
C ILE A 69 -6.96 -4.97 12.95
N SER A 70 -5.77 -5.46 13.25
CA SER A 70 -5.48 -6.18 14.49
C SER A 70 -4.12 -5.77 15.05
N GLY A 71 -4.14 -4.93 16.10
CA GLY A 71 -2.90 -4.46 16.74
C GLY A 71 -1.99 -3.70 15.77
N GLN A 72 -0.87 -4.28 15.41
CA GLN A 72 0.12 -3.75 14.46
C GLN A 72 0.05 -4.43 13.09
N THR A 73 -1.03 -5.13 12.78
CA THR A 73 -1.17 -5.82 11.50
C THR A 73 -2.42 -5.38 10.75
N LEU A 74 -2.32 -5.38 9.42
CA LEU A 74 -3.44 -5.28 8.50
C LEU A 74 -3.55 -6.58 7.72
N GLN A 75 -4.77 -6.99 7.41
CA GLN A 75 -5.04 -8.08 6.48
C GLN A 75 -6.09 -7.62 5.48
N ALA A 76 -5.79 -7.74 4.20
CA ALA A 76 -6.76 -7.60 3.13
C ALA A 76 -7.32 -8.99 2.78
N TYR A 77 -8.63 -9.11 2.72
CA TYR A 77 -9.35 -10.34 2.40
C TYR A 77 -10.28 -10.13 1.21
N PHE A 78 -10.26 -11.09 0.30
CA PHE A 78 -11.24 -11.21 -0.78
C PHE A 78 -11.68 -12.66 -0.91
N GLY A 79 -12.99 -12.90 -0.95
CA GLY A 79 -13.61 -14.20 -1.24
C GLY A 79 -14.61 -14.08 -2.38
N LEU A 80 -14.76 -15.14 -3.17
CA LEU A 80 -15.67 -15.18 -4.31
C LEU A 80 -16.56 -16.43 -4.27
N ARG A 81 -17.86 -16.21 -4.10
CA ARG A 81 -18.87 -17.27 -4.06
C ARG A 81 -19.26 -17.79 -5.43
N GLY A 82 -19.72 -19.03 -5.47
CA GLY A 82 -20.34 -19.59 -6.67
C GLY A 82 -19.36 -19.94 -7.78
N THR A 83 -18.09 -20.14 -7.45
CA THR A 83 -17.07 -20.58 -8.40
C THR A 83 -16.96 -22.11 -8.43
N LYS A 84 -16.22 -22.62 -9.44
CA LYS A 84 -15.83 -24.04 -9.52
C LYS A 84 -14.37 -24.26 -9.14
N ALA A 85 -13.79 -23.34 -8.38
CA ALA A 85 -12.39 -23.46 -7.96
C ALA A 85 -12.19 -24.74 -7.13
N THR A 86 -11.05 -25.37 -7.34
CA THR A 86 -10.66 -26.60 -6.64
C THR A 86 -9.39 -26.36 -5.82
N VAL A 87 -9.12 -27.22 -4.84
CA VAL A 87 -7.85 -27.18 -4.09
C VAL A 87 -6.66 -27.22 -5.03
N ASN A 88 -6.71 -27.98 -6.12
CA ASN A 88 -5.62 -28.03 -7.09
C ASN A 88 -5.44 -26.70 -7.82
N SER A 89 -6.53 -26.02 -8.24
CA SER A 89 -6.43 -24.71 -8.87
C SER A 89 -5.87 -23.65 -7.90
N ILE A 90 -6.22 -23.71 -6.63
CA ILE A 90 -5.67 -22.84 -5.58
C ILE A 90 -4.19 -23.13 -5.33
N ASN A 91 -3.79 -24.40 -5.32
CA ASN A 91 -2.35 -24.73 -5.21
C ASN A 91 -1.54 -24.22 -6.40
N GLU A 92 -2.07 -24.30 -7.62
CA GLU A 92 -1.40 -23.71 -8.80
C GLU A 92 -1.29 -22.17 -8.70
N TRP A 93 -2.31 -21.51 -8.16
CA TRP A 93 -2.21 -20.09 -7.83
C TRP A 93 -1.05 -19.82 -6.87
N ASN A 94 -1.00 -20.50 -5.72
CA ASN A 94 0.02 -20.29 -4.69
C ASN A 94 1.45 -20.58 -5.19
N LYS A 95 1.64 -21.51 -6.12
CA LYS A 95 2.93 -21.80 -6.74
C LYS A 95 3.42 -20.67 -7.64
N THR A 96 2.53 -19.95 -8.28
CA THR A 96 2.84 -19.01 -9.36
C THR A 96 2.75 -17.54 -8.94
N LYS A 97 2.08 -17.24 -7.83
CA LYS A 97 1.82 -15.88 -7.37
C LYS A 97 2.57 -15.55 -6.09
N ARG A 98 2.88 -14.27 -5.93
CA ARG A 98 3.49 -13.72 -4.71
C ARG A 98 2.48 -12.85 -3.97
N PHE A 99 2.79 -12.54 -2.71
CA PHE A 99 2.12 -11.57 -1.84
C PHE A 99 0.72 -11.96 -1.36
N GLY A 100 0.11 -13.01 -1.89
CA GLY A 100 -1.20 -13.46 -1.46
C GLY A 100 -1.17 -14.93 -1.08
N ARG A 101 -1.90 -15.30 -0.02
CA ARG A 101 -2.19 -16.68 0.37
C ARG A 101 -3.61 -17.00 -0.01
N ALA A 102 -3.81 -17.98 -0.87
CA ALA A 102 -5.14 -18.43 -1.29
C ALA A 102 -5.50 -19.80 -0.69
N TYR A 103 -6.78 -19.97 -0.40
CA TYR A 103 -7.33 -21.23 0.13
C TYR A 103 -8.83 -21.36 -0.20
N ILE A 104 -9.41 -22.53 0.07
CA ILE A 104 -10.86 -22.73 0.06
C ILE A 104 -11.31 -22.63 1.51
N ASP A 105 -12.28 -21.76 1.79
CA ASP A 105 -12.82 -21.57 3.13
C ASP A 105 -13.77 -22.69 3.56
N ALA A 106 -14.35 -22.57 4.76
CA ALA A 106 -15.25 -23.59 5.33
C ALA A 106 -16.57 -23.71 4.55
N GLU A 107 -16.97 -22.69 3.83
CA GLU A 107 -18.15 -22.65 2.97
C GLU A 107 -17.87 -23.20 1.57
N GLY A 108 -16.62 -23.54 1.28
CA GLY A 108 -16.18 -24.05 -0.02
C GLY A 108 -15.87 -22.96 -1.04
N ASP A 109 -15.78 -21.71 -0.62
CA ASP A 109 -15.50 -20.58 -1.48
C ASP A 109 -14.00 -20.28 -1.56
N PRO A 110 -13.43 -19.96 -2.74
CA PRO A 110 -12.05 -19.57 -2.86
C PRO A 110 -11.85 -18.16 -2.30
N CYS A 111 -10.81 -17.97 -1.50
CA CYS A 111 -10.42 -16.69 -0.96
C CYS A 111 -8.91 -16.47 -1.03
N VAL A 112 -8.52 -15.20 -0.98
CA VAL A 112 -7.14 -14.76 -0.94
C VAL A 112 -6.97 -13.70 0.14
N GLU A 113 -5.87 -13.80 0.88
CA GLU A 113 -5.49 -12.89 1.95
C GLU A 113 -4.09 -12.33 1.68
N LEU A 114 -3.89 -11.08 2.08
CA LEU A 114 -2.59 -10.40 2.09
C LEU A 114 -2.41 -9.76 3.46
N ASP A 115 -1.38 -10.15 4.16
CA ASP A 115 -1.02 -9.56 5.44
C ASP A 115 -0.02 -8.41 5.24
N TYR A 116 -0.05 -7.43 6.14
CA TYR A 116 0.91 -6.33 6.20
C TYR A 116 1.25 -6.01 7.65
N ASP A 117 2.54 -6.07 7.96
CA ASP A 117 3.06 -5.78 9.29
C ASP A 117 3.44 -4.29 9.39
N LEU A 118 2.95 -3.64 10.45
CA LEU A 118 3.25 -2.24 10.77
C LEU A 118 4.35 -2.12 11.84
N GLU A 119 4.82 -3.25 12.40
CA GLU A 119 5.86 -3.25 13.43
C GLU A 119 7.14 -2.60 12.89
N GLY A 120 7.76 -1.77 13.72
CA GLY A 120 8.93 -0.98 13.33
C GLY A 120 8.61 0.29 12.53
N GLY A 121 7.34 0.53 12.24
CA GLY A 121 6.86 1.72 11.55
C GLY A 121 6.87 1.61 10.02
N VAL A 122 5.78 1.99 9.41
CA VAL A 122 5.61 2.08 7.96
C VAL A 122 5.12 3.46 7.55
N SER A 123 5.51 3.91 6.37
CA SER A 123 5.04 5.19 5.83
C SER A 123 3.68 5.07 5.15
N ASP A 124 2.97 6.19 5.05
CA ASP A 124 1.72 6.27 4.30
C ASP A 124 1.92 5.89 2.82
N ASP A 125 3.06 6.22 2.23
CA ASP A 125 3.40 5.85 0.85
C ASP A 125 3.59 4.34 0.70
N SER A 126 4.22 3.67 1.67
CA SER A 126 4.36 2.22 1.68
C SER A 126 2.99 1.53 1.77
N LEU A 127 2.07 2.07 2.57
CA LEU A 127 0.69 1.58 2.64
C LEU A 127 -0.05 1.76 1.31
N LYS A 128 0.09 2.92 0.65
CA LYS A 128 -0.51 3.18 -0.66
C LYS A 128 0.01 2.22 -1.74
N VAL A 129 1.29 1.88 -1.72
CA VAL A 129 1.87 0.84 -2.61
C VAL A 129 1.29 -0.55 -2.29
N TRP A 130 1.11 -0.88 -1.02
CA TRP A 130 0.48 -2.13 -0.63
C TRP A 130 -0.98 -2.23 -1.10
N PHE A 131 -1.77 -1.15 -1.07
CA PHE A 131 -3.13 -1.13 -1.62
C PHE A 131 -3.14 -1.41 -3.13
N ASP A 132 -2.15 -0.90 -3.89
CA ASP A 132 -2.00 -1.25 -5.31
C ASP A 132 -1.73 -2.75 -5.49
N THR A 133 -0.87 -3.32 -4.63
CA THR A 133 -0.59 -4.76 -4.61
C THR A 133 -1.86 -5.57 -4.30
N VAL A 134 -2.63 -5.18 -3.28
CA VAL A 134 -3.90 -5.83 -2.92
C VAL A 134 -4.86 -5.83 -4.12
N THR A 135 -5.07 -4.69 -4.76
CA THR A 135 -6.00 -4.60 -5.89
C THR A 135 -5.54 -5.42 -7.09
N ALA A 136 -4.24 -5.46 -7.37
CA ALA A 136 -3.66 -6.27 -8.45
C ALA A 136 -3.83 -7.78 -8.17
N ILE A 137 -3.56 -8.21 -6.94
CA ILE A 137 -3.70 -9.61 -6.52
C ILE A 137 -5.18 -10.03 -6.57
N VAL A 138 -6.08 -9.23 -6.01
CA VAL A 138 -7.53 -9.54 -6.03
C VAL A 138 -8.04 -9.66 -7.46
N ARG A 139 -7.66 -8.76 -8.37
CA ARG A 139 -8.02 -8.85 -9.79
C ARG A 139 -7.51 -10.14 -10.42
N SER A 140 -6.23 -10.45 -10.24
CA SER A 140 -5.60 -11.65 -10.79
C SER A 140 -6.23 -12.93 -10.21
N PHE A 141 -6.51 -12.95 -8.90
CA PHE A 141 -7.16 -14.08 -8.25
C PHE A 141 -8.58 -14.29 -8.75
N ARG A 142 -9.37 -13.22 -8.81
CA ARG A 142 -10.73 -13.29 -9.39
C ARG A 142 -10.72 -13.89 -10.79
N THR A 143 -9.81 -13.46 -11.67
CA THR A 143 -9.68 -14.03 -13.01
C THR A 143 -9.31 -15.51 -12.97
N HIS A 144 -8.47 -15.94 -12.02
CA HIS A 144 -8.04 -17.32 -11.89
C HIS A 144 -9.16 -18.26 -11.44
N VAL A 145 -10.04 -17.79 -10.52
CA VAL A 145 -11.11 -18.62 -9.94
C VAL A 145 -12.48 -18.44 -10.59
N SER A 146 -12.63 -17.44 -11.47
CA SER A 146 -13.86 -17.29 -12.27
C SER A 146 -13.89 -18.34 -13.39
N PRO A 147 -15.09 -18.84 -13.75
CA PRO A 147 -15.25 -19.81 -14.84
C PRO A 147 -14.88 -19.23 -16.20
#